data_7946fcdcc46382998826204f28bf3063
#
_entry.id   7946fcdcc46382998826204f28bf3063
#
_cell.length_a   1.000
_cell.length_b   1.000
_cell.length_c   1.000
_cell.angle_alpha   90.00
_cell.angle_beta   90.00
_cell.angle_gamma   90.00
#
_symmetry.space_group_name_H-M   'P 1'
#
loop_
_entity.id
_entity.type
_entity.pdbx_description
1 polymer ?
#
loop_
_entity_poly.entity_id
_entity_poly.type
_entity_poly.pdbx_seq_one_letter_code
_entity_poly.pdbx_strand_id
1 'polypeptide(L)'
;MHYIGLDIHKKTISYCVKDEGGRVWGEGTIAALRPTLDRWMETLPQPWTAAMEATMFTAWVYDPLLPRAAAVKVAHPLMLRAIAAAKKKNDRVDAGKLADCLRCDFLPEAYMAPSAIREKRRILRYRNLLVRQAVQCKNKIAQMLMEAGVSYTKEKLHHRGYFHQLLATNQEIDDSLRPLLRLTRENLVRLRRTESALLRSLRRDPLLAERVKRLMSIPAVGPITALTWVLELGDVKRFPSIKPVISYCGLCSSEDSSAGIAKRTPISKPRNRHLQTVLVEAAHLAPRLHPDVALLYEKEAQKGNRNRATLAVARKLVAYLLAVDRGERIFVMDHSQAAA
;
A
#
# COMPACT_ATOMS: atom_id res chain seq x y z
N MET A 1 31.08 16.53 -6.99
CA MET A 1 30.00 15.56 -6.66
C MET A 1 29.90 14.54 -7.77
N HIS A 2 29.70 13.24 -7.44
CA HIS A 2 29.45 12.22 -8.46
C HIS A 2 28.00 11.74 -8.37
N TYR A 3 27.42 11.45 -9.54
CA TYR A 3 26.02 11.06 -9.69
C TYR A 3 25.94 9.65 -10.23
N ILE A 4 25.32 8.76 -9.48
CA ILE A 4 25.30 7.32 -9.77
C ILE A 4 23.87 6.89 -10.10
N GLY A 5 23.69 6.32 -11.28
CA GLY A 5 22.46 5.61 -11.64
C GLY A 5 22.63 4.10 -11.51
N LEU A 6 21.66 3.45 -10.89
CA LEU A 6 21.65 2.01 -10.66
C LEU A 6 20.41 1.38 -11.28
N ASP A 7 20.60 0.50 -12.23
CA ASP A 7 19.55 -0.39 -12.74
C ASP A 7 19.69 -1.78 -12.10
N ILE A 8 18.71 -2.15 -11.26
CA ILE A 8 18.80 -3.27 -10.34
C ILE A 8 17.93 -4.42 -10.83
N HIS A 9 18.57 -5.53 -11.15
CA HIS A 9 17.96 -6.79 -11.49
C HIS A 9 18.21 -7.88 -10.45
N LYS A 10 17.58 -9.05 -10.62
CA LYS A 10 17.68 -10.17 -9.68
C LYS A 10 19.12 -10.68 -9.50
N LYS A 11 19.92 -10.68 -10.56
CA LYS A 11 21.28 -11.26 -10.57
C LYS A 11 22.37 -10.22 -10.72
N THR A 12 22.05 -9.04 -11.25
CA THR A 12 22.99 -8.01 -11.65
C THR A 12 22.51 -6.63 -11.24
N ILE A 13 23.45 -5.72 -11.02
CA ILE A 13 23.25 -4.29 -10.87
C ILE A 13 24.12 -3.62 -11.91
N SER A 14 23.50 -2.98 -12.90
CA SER A 14 24.19 -2.12 -13.86
C SER A 14 24.30 -0.72 -13.27
N TYR A 15 25.49 -0.10 -13.39
CA TYR A 15 25.75 1.21 -12.84
C TYR A 15 26.40 2.15 -13.86
N CYS A 16 26.13 3.42 -13.70
CA CYS A 16 26.81 4.49 -14.40
C CYS A 16 27.11 5.62 -13.40
N VAL A 17 28.38 5.99 -13.31
CA VAL A 17 28.91 7.09 -12.47
C VAL A 17 29.28 8.24 -13.37
N LYS A 18 28.71 9.44 -13.11
CA LYS A 18 28.99 10.66 -13.86
C LYS A 18 29.47 11.77 -12.93
N ASP A 19 30.33 12.63 -13.46
CA ASP A 19 30.71 13.88 -12.81
C ASP A 19 29.65 14.98 -12.97
N GLU A 20 29.88 16.16 -12.42
CA GLU A 20 28.98 17.32 -12.54
C GLU A 20 28.78 17.78 -13.99
N GLY A 21 29.79 17.61 -14.85
CA GLY A 21 29.73 17.93 -16.28
C GLY A 21 28.98 16.87 -17.11
N GLY A 22 28.60 15.75 -16.52
CA GLY A 22 27.93 14.63 -17.19
C GLY A 22 28.87 13.67 -17.91
N ARG A 23 30.20 13.79 -17.72
CA ARG A 23 31.17 12.84 -18.25
C ARG A 23 31.10 11.56 -17.46
N VAL A 24 31.17 10.43 -18.15
CA VAL A 24 31.20 9.11 -17.52
C VAL A 24 32.56 8.90 -16.85
N TRP A 25 32.57 8.79 -15.53
CA TRP A 25 33.74 8.42 -14.74
C TRP A 25 33.95 6.91 -14.73
N GLY A 26 32.84 6.16 -14.66
CA GLY A 26 32.85 4.69 -14.70
C GLY A 26 31.47 4.12 -14.95
N GLU A 27 31.43 2.98 -15.60
CA GLU A 27 30.19 2.24 -15.83
C GLU A 27 30.47 0.75 -15.91
N GLY A 28 29.49 -0.06 -15.62
CA GLY A 28 29.66 -1.50 -15.64
C GLY A 28 28.47 -2.24 -15.02
N THR A 29 28.72 -3.50 -14.75
CA THR A 29 27.75 -4.39 -14.12
C THR A 29 28.43 -5.22 -13.05
N ILE A 30 27.81 -5.28 -11.88
CA ILE A 30 28.24 -6.10 -10.74
C ILE A 30 27.19 -7.17 -10.43
N ALA A 31 27.62 -8.26 -9.77
CA ALA A 31 26.67 -9.24 -9.25
C ALA A 31 25.82 -8.64 -8.14
N ALA A 32 24.51 -8.92 -8.17
CA ALA A 32 23.56 -8.45 -7.16
C ALA A 32 23.71 -9.24 -5.84
N LEU A 33 24.88 -9.14 -5.22
CA LEU A 33 25.26 -9.78 -3.96
C LEU A 33 25.78 -8.71 -2.98
N ARG A 34 25.46 -8.83 -1.68
CA ARG A 34 25.91 -7.88 -0.65
C ARG A 34 27.42 -7.68 -0.63
N PRO A 35 28.27 -8.72 -0.58
CA PRO A 35 29.72 -8.53 -0.55
C PRO A 35 30.26 -7.84 -1.81
N THR A 36 29.61 -8.05 -2.96
CA THR A 36 30.02 -7.41 -4.22
C THR A 36 29.61 -5.94 -4.22
N LEU A 37 28.43 -5.62 -3.73
CA LEU A 37 27.97 -4.25 -3.57
C LEU A 37 28.86 -3.48 -2.59
N ASP A 38 29.22 -4.08 -1.45
CA ASP A 38 30.09 -3.44 -0.44
C ASP A 38 31.47 -3.11 -1.02
N ARG A 39 32.13 -4.05 -1.68
CA ARG A 39 33.43 -3.85 -2.36
C ARG A 39 33.34 -2.79 -3.46
N TRP A 40 32.26 -2.82 -4.25
CA TRP A 40 32.07 -1.82 -5.30
C TRP A 40 31.92 -0.42 -4.73
N MET A 41 31.18 -0.23 -3.64
CA MET A 41 31.03 1.08 -2.98
C MET A 41 32.37 1.66 -2.49
N GLU A 42 33.35 0.81 -2.13
CA GLU A 42 34.69 1.22 -1.71
C GLU A 42 35.52 1.79 -2.88
N THR A 43 35.18 1.44 -4.13
CA THR A 43 35.88 1.96 -5.32
C THR A 43 35.33 3.30 -5.81
N LEU A 44 34.22 3.79 -5.22
CA LEU A 44 33.56 4.98 -5.71
C LEU A 44 34.24 6.29 -5.27
N PRO A 45 34.38 7.26 -6.17
CA PRO A 45 34.93 8.58 -5.83
C PRO A 45 33.97 9.36 -4.92
N GLN A 46 34.49 9.92 -3.85
CA GLN A 46 33.73 10.70 -2.88
C GLN A 46 33.78 12.22 -3.20
N PRO A 47 32.73 12.99 -2.86
CA PRO A 47 31.39 12.54 -2.42
C PRO A 47 30.49 12.13 -3.61
N TRP A 48 29.55 11.22 -3.36
CA TRP A 48 28.62 10.76 -4.38
C TRP A 48 27.16 10.69 -3.89
N THR A 49 26.23 10.78 -4.84
CA THR A 49 24.80 10.55 -4.66
C THR A 49 24.32 9.48 -5.64
N ALA A 50 23.31 8.69 -5.27
CA ALA A 50 22.82 7.59 -6.09
C ALA A 50 21.32 7.65 -6.32
N ALA A 51 20.90 7.17 -7.49
CA ALA A 51 19.49 6.98 -7.84
C ALA A 51 19.24 5.56 -8.36
N MET A 52 18.07 5.02 -8.06
CA MET A 52 17.60 3.72 -8.56
C MET A 52 16.09 3.76 -8.79
N GLU A 53 15.56 2.91 -9.67
CA GLU A 53 14.12 2.75 -9.85
C GLU A 53 13.50 1.94 -8.71
N ALA A 54 12.27 2.30 -8.30
CA ALA A 54 11.52 1.54 -7.31
C ALA A 54 11.10 0.17 -7.83
N THR A 55 11.77 -0.87 -7.38
CA THR A 55 11.50 -2.29 -7.68
C THR A 55 11.33 -3.09 -6.40
N MET A 56 11.09 -4.41 -6.51
CA MET A 56 11.11 -5.30 -5.33
C MET A 56 12.50 -5.43 -4.69
N PHE A 57 13.55 -5.07 -5.40
CA PHE A 57 14.94 -5.16 -4.95
C PHE A 57 15.45 -3.89 -4.28
N THR A 58 14.75 -2.76 -4.42
CA THR A 58 15.21 -1.43 -3.97
C THR A 58 15.71 -1.43 -2.53
N ALA A 59 14.96 -2.02 -1.61
CA ALA A 59 15.26 -1.90 -0.18
C ALA A 59 16.64 -2.46 0.23
N TRP A 60 17.04 -3.61 -0.30
CA TRP A 60 18.29 -4.25 0.08
C TRP A 60 19.53 -3.58 -0.53
N VAL A 61 19.36 -2.81 -1.60
CA VAL A 61 20.42 -1.96 -2.19
C VAL A 61 20.43 -0.59 -1.52
N TYR A 62 19.27 0.03 -1.33
CA TYR A 62 19.11 1.35 -0.75
C TYR A 62 19.73 1.47 0.65
N ASP A 63 19.44 0.52 1.54
CA ASP A 63 19.86 0.60 2.93
C ASP A 63 21.39 0.61 3.13
N PRO A 64 22.19 -0.25 2.44
CA PRO A 64 23.65 -0.18 2.53
C PRO A 64 24.28 1.09 1.90
N LEU A 65 23.61 1.69 0.91
CA LEU A 65 24.10 2.91 0.27
C LEU A 65 23.97 4.15 1.17
N LEU A 66 22.90 4.22 1.97
CA LEU A 66 22.57 5.39 2.80
C LEU A 66 23.73 5.92 3.67
N PRO A 67 24.47 5.10 4.43
CA PRO A 67 25.52 5.59 5.31
C PRO A 67 26.79 6.03 4.57
N ARG A 68 26.90 5.72 3.27
CA ARG A 68 28.12 5.99 2.46
C ARG A 68 27.91 7.08 1.41
N ALA A 69 26.66 7.38 1.07
CA ALA A 69 26.28 8.37 0.07
C ALA A 69 25.94 9.71 0.71
N ALA A 70 26.15 10.81 0.00
CA ALA A 70 25.60 12.10 0.38
C ALA A 70 24.07 12.11 0.33
N ALA A 71 23.49 11.39 -0.65
CA ALA A 71 22.06 11.14 -0.74
C ALA A 71 21.79 9.87 -1.58
N VAL A 72 20.67 9.17 -1.29
CA VAL A 72 20.16 8.08 -2.11
C VAL A 72 18.71 8.38 -2.44
N LYS A 73 18.39 8.46 -3.73
CA LYS A 73 17.06 8.76 -4.24
C LYS A 73 16.47 7.57 -4.96
N VAL A 74 15.14 7.39 -4.85
CA VAL A 74 14.41 6.31 -5.53
C VAL A 74 13.46 6.93 -6.54
N ALA A 75 13.54 6.52 -7.80
CA ALA A 75 12.69 7.02 -8.87
C ALA A 75 11.34 6.30 -8.91
N HIS A 76 10.28 7.04 -9.21
CA HIS A 76 8.95 6.49 -9.41
C HIS A 76 8.84 5.86 -10.82
N PRO A 77 8.58 4.53 -10.96
CA PRO A 77 8.69 3.83 -12.23
C PRO A 77 7.84 4.42 -13.37
N LEU A 78 6.57 4.73 -13.09
CA LEU A 78 5.66 5.26 -14.11
C LEU A 78 6.05 6.66 -14.58
N MET A 79 6.53 7.50 -13.66
CA MET A 79 6.96 8.86 -13.98
C MET A 79 8.31 8.84 -14.71
N LEU A 80 9.24 8.00 -14.25
CA LEU A 80 10.52 7.82 -14.92
C LEU A 80 10.37 7.34 -16.35
N ARG A 81 9.45 6.39 -16.62
CA ARG A 81 9.16 5.91 -17.97
C ARG A 81 8.70 7.03 -18.91
N ALA A 82 7.91 7.98 -18.43
CA ALA A 82 7.44 9.11 -19.22
C ALA A 82 8.59 10.05 -19.62
N ILE A 83 9.62 10.18 -18.77
CA ILE A 83 10.75 11.10 -18.96
C ILE A 83 11.89 10.44 -19.75
N ALA A 84 12.18 9.20 -19.45
CA ALA A 84 13.36 8.48 -19.92
C ALA A 84 13.09 7.49 -21.07
N ALA A 85 12.01 7.69 -21.84
CA ALA A 85 11.70 6.86 -22.99
C ALA A 85 12.83 6.87 -24.03
N ALA A 86 13.26 5.70 -24.50
CA ALA A 86 14.26 5.57 -25.56
C ALA A 86 13.93 4.42 -26.52
N LYS A 87 14.36 4.58 -27.79
CA LYS A 87 14.23 3.53 -28.81
C LYS A 87 15.08 2.29 -28.50
N LYS A 88 16.25 2.46 -27.88
CA LYS A 88 17.13 1.36 -27.43
C LYS A 88 17.03 1.25 -25.92
N LYS A 89 16.63 0.10 -25.43
CA LYS A 89 16.56 -0.23 -24.02
C LYS A 89 17.63 -1.28 -23.70
N ASN A 90 18.56 -0.92 -22.82
CA ASN A 90 19.46 -1.85 -22.16
C ASN A 90 19.83 -1.29 -20.77
N ASP A 91 20.24 -2.15 -19.87
CA ASP A 91 20.49 -1.85 -18.46
C ASP A 91 21.55 -0.73 -18.28
N ARG A 92 22.58 -0.68 -19.17
CA ARG A 92 23.61 0.37 -19.17
C ARG A 92 23.02 1.75 -19.49
N VAL A 93 22.15 1.82 -20.52
CA VAL A 93 21.46 3.07 -20.92
C VAL A 93 20.51 3.53 -19.83
N ASP A 94 19.79 2.59 -19.19
CA ASP A 94 18.84 2.92 -18.13
C ASP A 94 19.56 3.40 -16.86
N ALA A 95 20.71 2.82 -16.48
CA ALA A 95 21.58 3.35 -15.43
C ALA A 95 22.13 4.74 -15.78
N GLY A 96 22.58 4.96 -17.02
CA GLY A 96 23.06 6.27 -17.49
C GLY A 96 22.00 7.36 -17.40
N LYS A 97 20.75 7.07 -17.77
CA LYS A 97 19.62 8.02 -17.66
C LYS A 97 19.27 8.35 -16.21
N LEU A 98 19.31 7.36 -15.30
CA LEU A 98 19.11 7.60 -13.88
C LEU A 98 20.16 8.55 -13.33
N ALA A 99 21.44 8.37 -13.72
CA ALA A 99 22.52 9.29 -13.35
C ALA A 99 22.28 10.71 -13.89
N ASP A 100 21.83 10.85 -15.15
CA ASP A 100 21.51 12.17 -15.74
C ASP A 100 20.30 12.82 -15.07
N CYS A 101 19.20 12.07 -14.86
CA CYS A 101 18.03 12.60 -14.16
C CYS A 101 18.39 13.08 -12.74
N LEU A 102 19.25 12.33 -12.06
CA LEU A 102 19.74 12.69 -10.71
C LEU A 102 20.59 13.97 -10.75
N ARG A 103 21.55 14.05 -11.69
CA ARG A 103 22.46 15.17 -11.87
C ARG A 103 21.74 16.46 -12.23
N CYS A 104 20.71 16.38 -13.07
CA CYS A 104 19.91 17.52 -13.50
C CYS A 104 18.76 17.87 -12.53
N ASP A 105 18.70 17.25 -11.35
CA ASP A 105 17.61 17.37 -10.37
C ASP A 105 16.20 17.18 -11.00
N PHE A 106 16.12 16.30 -11.99
CA PHE A 106 14.90 15.98 -12.72
C PHE A 106 14.39 14.57 -12.45
N LEU A 107 14.81 13.98 -11.30
CA LEU A 107 14.38 12.64 -10.90
C LEU A 107 12.98 12.68 -10.29
N PRO A 108 11.99 11.96 -10.84
CA PRO A 108 10.66 11.87 -10.21
C PRO A 108 10.74 10.97 -8.98
N GLU A 109 10.94 11.56 -7.82
CA GLU A 109 11.22 10.83 -6.59
C GLU A 109 10.01 10.06 -6.05
N ALA A 110 10.23 8.81 -5.64
CA ALA A 110 9.33 8.00 -4.86
C ALA A 110 9.75 8.00 -3.39
N TYR A 111 8.81 8.20 -2.48
CA TYR A 111 9.10 8.19 -1.05
C TYR A 111 9.54 6.81 -0.57
N MET A 112 10.73 6.73 -0.02
CA MET A 112 11.28 5.56 0.64
C MET A 112 11.09 5.67 2.15
N ALA A 113 10.16 4.89 2.70
CA ALA A 113 9.90 4.87 4.13
C ALA A 113 11.11 4.27 4.89
N PRO A 114 11.34 4.65 6.16
CA PRO A 114 12.35 4.03 7.03
C PRO A 114 12.21 2.51 7.09
N SER A 115 13.33 1.78 7.28
CA SER A 115 13.36 0.30 7.30
C SER A 115 12.36 -0.29 8.29
N ALA A 116 12.29 0.26 9.51
CA ALA A 116 11.35 -0.17 10.55
C ALA A 116 9.87 -0.09 10.08
N ILE A 117 9.50 0.97 9.36
CA ILE A 117 8.13 1.11 8.79
C ILE A 117 7.93 0.13 7.63
N ARG A 118 8.94 -0.08 6.78
CA ARG A 118 8.85 -1.04 5.67
C ARG A 118 8.68 -2.47 6.14
N GLU A 119 9.33 -2.87 7.21
CA GLU A 119 9.19 -4.17 7.85
C GLU A 119 7.74 -4.39 8.34
N LYS A 120 7.19 -3.44 9.11
CA LYS A 120 5.81 -3.50 9.60
C LYS A 120 4.79 -3.47 8.44
N ARG A 121 5.04 -2.66 7.41
CA ARG A 121 4.23 -2.64 6.18
C ARG A 121 4.21 -4.00 5.48
N ARG A 122 5.32 -4.73 5.46
CA ARG A 122 5.41 -6.09 4.91
C ARG A 122 4.49 -7.04 5.69
N ILE A 123 4.50 -6.97 7.02
CA ILE A 123 3.63 -7.77 7.89
C ILE A 123 2.15 -7.45 7.60
N LEU A 124 1.77 -6.17 7.50
CA LEU A 124 0.40 -5.77 7.19
C LEU A 124 -0.04 -6.26 5.81
N ARG A 125 0.79 -6.12 4.79
CA ARG A 125 0.50 -6.59 3.43
C ARG A 125 0.38 -8.10 3.36
N TYR A 126 1.21 -8.83 4.12
CA TYR A 126 1.10 -10.28 4.25
C TYR A 126 -0.20 -10.69 4.95
N ARG A 127 -0.58 -9.99 6.03
CA ARG A 127 -1.90 -10.15 6.67
C ARG A 127 -3.04 -10.00 5.66
N ASN A 128 -2.99 -8.99 4.79
CA ASN A 128 -3.99 -8.77 3.76
C ASN A 128 -4.03 -9.91 2.71
N LEU A 129 -2.89 -10.54 2.43
CA LEU A 129 -2.83 -11.76 1.61
C LEU A 129 -3.58 -12.92 2.28
N LEU A 130 -3.34 -13.17 3.57
CA LEU A 130 -4.01 -14.23 4.33
C LEU A 130 -5.53 -14.07 4.35
N VAL A 131 -6.02 -12.83 4.46
CA VAL A 131 -7.47 -12.54 4.38
C VAL A 131 -8.04 -12.96 3.02
N ARG A 132 -7.37 -12.63 1.91
CA ARG A 132 -7.82 -13.04 0.58
C ARG A 132 -7.84 -14.56 0.43
N GLN A 133 -6.80 -15.25 0.89
CA GLN A 133 -6.74 -16.72 0.89
C GLN A 133 -7.85 -17.33 1.76
N ALA A 134 -8.15 -16.73 2.93
CA ALA A 134 -9.27 -17.18 3.76
C ALA A 134 -10.63 -17.03 3.07
N VAL A 135 -10.83 -15.96 2.28
CA VAL A 135 -12.04 -15.79 1.45
C VAL A 135 -12.10 -16.84 0.35
N GLN A 136 -10.97 -17.14 -0.30
CA GLN A 136 -10.91 -18.22 -1.30
C GLN A 136 -11.28 -19.59 -0.70
N CYS A 137 -10.76 -19.91 0.50
CA CYS A 137 -11.16 -21.14 1.20
C CYS A 137 -12.67 -21.19 1.51
N LYS A 138 -13.25 -20.06 1.95
CA LYS A 138 -14.71 -19.97 2.20
C LYS A 138 -15.52 -20.23 0.94
N ASN A 139 -15.14 -19.59 -0.15
CA ASN A 139 -15.83 -19.75 -1.43
C ASN A 139 -15.69 -21.19 -1.97
N LYS A 140 -14.49 -21.80 -1.79
CA LYS A 140 -14.27 -23.19 -2.22
C LYS A 140 -15.11 -24.20 -1.42
N ILE A 141 -15.25 -24.01 -0.09
CA ILE A 141 -16.16 -24.83 0.73
C ILE A 141 -17.59 -24.70 0.22
N ALA A 142 -18.07 -23.47 0.00
CA ALA A 142 -19.42 -23.23 -0.49
C ALA A 142 -19.65 -23.87 -1.89
N GLN A 143 -18.66 -23.72 -2.79
CA GLN A 143 -18.70 -24.32 -4.12
C GLN A 143 -18.81 -25.83 -4.06
N MET A 144 -17.95 -26.50 -3.28
CA MET A 144 -17.95 -27.97 -3.14
C MET A 144 -19.30 -28.51 -2.60
N LEU A 145 -19.90 -27.79 -1.64
CA LEU A 145 -21.23 -28.19 -1.12
C LEU A 145 -22.33 -28.00 -2.17
N MET A 146 -22.28 -26.92 -2.95
CA MET A 146 -23.23 -26.69 -4.04
C MET A 146 -23.11 -27.73 -5.16
N GLU A 147 -21.89 -28.13 -5.52
CA GLU A 147 -21.60 -29.19 -6.48
C GLU A 147 -22.19 -30.54 -6.04
N ALA A 148 -22.21 -30.81 -4.73
CA ALA A 148 -22.83 -32.02 -4.14
C ALA A 148 -24.35 -31.89 -3.89
N GLY A 149 -24.98 -30.77 -4.26
CA GLY A 149 -26.41 -30.55 -4.00
C GLY A 149 -26.77 -30.34 -2.52
N VAL A 150 -25.77 -30.08 -1.65
CA VAL A 150 -25.96 -29.94 -0.20
C VAL A 150 -26.42 -28.52 0.16
N SER A 151 -27.61 -28.44 0.75
CA SER A 151 -28.13 -27.18 1.30
C SER A 151 -27.44 -26.80 2.60
N TYR A 152 -27.13 -25.51 2.77
CA TYR A 152 -26.48 -24.98 3.97
C TYR A 152 -26.94 -23.56 4.33
N THR A 153 -26.81 -23.19 5.61
CA THR A 153 -27.02 -21.82 6.07
C THR A 153 -25.72 -21.02 5.95
N LYS A 154 -25.70 -20.03 5.07
CA LYS A 154 -24.51 -19.24 4.72
C LYS A 154 -23.82 -18.62 5.95
N GLU A 155 -24.59 -18.07 6.88
CA GLU A 155 -24.13 -17.42 8.10
C GLU A 155 -23.45 -18.40 9.05
N LYS A 156 -23.94 -19.64 9.10
CA LYS A 156 -23.48 -20.72 10.00
C LYS A 156 -22.38 -21.60 9.39
N LEU A 157 -22.20 -21.60 8.05
CA LEU A 157 -21.30 -22.52 7.33
C LEU A 157 -19.89 -22.60 7.94
N HIS A 158 -19.39 -21.48 8.45
CA HIS A 158 -18.05 -21.42 9.02
C HIS A 158 -17.99 -21.57 10.54
N HIS A 159 -19.10 -21.85 11.22
CA HIS A 159 -19.11 -22.22 12.63
C HIS A 159 -18.71 -23.69 12.79
N ARG A 160 -17.87 -23.98 13.80
CA ARG A 160 -17.28 -25.33 13.98
C ARG A 160 -18.35 -26.40 14.11
N GLY A 161 -19.29 -26.22 15.03
CA GLY A 161 -20.34 -27.21 15.30
C GLY A 161 -21.21 -27.49 14.07
N TYR A 162 -21.71 -26.42 13.43
CA TYR A 162 -22.55 -26.54 12.24
C TYR A 162 -21.83 -27.25 11.08
N PHE A 163 -20.57 -26.92 10.83
CA PHE A 163 -19.79 -27.56 9.77
C PHE A 163 -19.56 -29.06 10.03
N HIS A 164 -19.26 -29.44 11.28
CA HIS A 164 -19.14 -30.87 11.65
C HIS A 164 -20.46 -31.61 11.51
N GLN A 165 -21.56 -31.03 11.98
CA GLN A 165 -22.91 -31.61 11.83
C GLN A 165 -23.24 -31.77 10.34
N LEU A 166 -23.02 -30.76 9.52
CA LEU A 166 -23.27 -30.79 8.08
C LEU A 166 -22.54 -31.97 7.41
N LEU A 167 -21.26 -32.17 7.75
CA LEU A 167 -20.48 -33.30 7.23
C LEU A 167 -20.98 -34.68 7.76
N ALA A 168 -21.55 -34.74 8.94
CA ALA A 168 -22.00 -36.01 9.54
C ALA A 168 -23.36 -36.43 9.05
N THR A 169 -24.26 -35.50 8.74
CA THR A 169 -25.67 -35.78 8.44
C THR A 169 -26.00 -35.85 6.95
N ASN A 170 -25.15 -35.28 6.07
CA ASN A 170 -25.45 -35.31 4.62
C ASN A 170 -24.80 -36.49 3.93
N GLN A 171 -25.62 -37.33 3.34
CA GLN A 171 -25.19 -38.51 2.57
C GLN A 171 -24.69 -38.14 1.16
N GLU A 172 -25.09 -36.99 0.63
CA GLU A 172 -24.66 -36.45 -0.65
C GLU A 172 -23.18 -36.08 -0.67
N ILE A 173 -22.56 -35.93 0.52
CA ILE A 173 -21.12 -35.69 0.65
C ILE A 173 -20.41 -37.04 0.59
N ASP A 174 -19.90 -37.37 -0.59
CA ASP A 174 -19.20 -38.63 -0.81
C ASP A 174 -17.85 -38.70 -0.09
N ASP A 175 -17.21 -39.88 -0.13
CA ASP A 175 -15.94 -40.13 0.55
C ASP A 175 -14.75 -39.40 -0.09
N SER A 176 -14.86 -38.98 -1.34
CA SER A 176 -13.81 -38.17 -2.00
C SER A 176 -13.89 -36.69 -1.61
N LEU A 177 -15.10 -36.17 -1.45
CA LEU A 177 -15.35 -34.76 -1.15
C LEU A 177 -15.14 -34.43 0.34
N ARG A 178 -15.49 -35.36 1.23
CA ARG A 178 -15.38 -35.18 2.69
C ARG A 178 -14.00 -34.77 3.18
N PRO A 179 -12.88 -35.42 2.78
CA PRO A 179 -11.53 -35.00 3.17
C PRO A 179 -11.14 -33.64 2.58
N LEU A 180 -11.57 -33.29 1.36
CA LEU A 180 -11.29 -31.99 0.75
C LEU A 180 -11.97 -30.83 1.50
N LEU A 181 -13.22 -31.04 1.94
CA LEU A 181 -13.94 -30.08 2.78
C LEU A 181 -13.24 -29.89 4.13
N ARG A 182 -12.79 -30.98 4.79
CA ARG A 182 -12.04 -30.92 6.05
C ARG A 182 -10.72 -30.16 5.88
N LEU A 183 -9.91 -30.52 4.88
CA LEU A 183 -8.64 -29.88 4.60
C LEU A 183 -8.79 -28.38 4.31
N THR A 184 -9.79 -28.02 3.49
CA THR A 184 -10.05 -26.61 3.17
C THR A 184 -10.49 -25.83 4.41
N ARG A 185 -11.27 -26.46 5.30
CA ARG A 185 -11.67 -25.89 6.58
C ARG A 185 -10.48 -25.68 7.54
N GLU A 186 -9.59 -26.65 7.64
CA GLU A 186 -8.38 -26.57 8.46
C GLU A 186 -7.46 -25.43 7.98
N ASN A 187 -7.28 -25.33 6.67
CA ASN A 187 -6.54 -24.23 6.06
C ASN A 187 -7.18 -22.87 6.40
N LEU A 188 -8.49 -22.74 6.30
CA LEU A 188 -9.21 -21.52 6.69
C LEU A 188 -8.97 -21.15 8.16
N VAL A 189 -9.02 -22.12 9.08
CA VAL A 189 -8.78 -21.90 10.51
C VAL A 189 -7.33 -21.46 10.75
N ARG A 190 -6.36 -22.11 10.10
CA ARG A 190 -4.93 -21.75 10.19
C ARG A 190 -4.68 -20.33 9.69
N LEU A 191 -5.21 -19.98 8.50
CA LEU A 191 -5.07 -18.64 7.94
C LEU A 191 -5.62 -17.56 8.88
N ARG A 192 -6.80 -17.77 9.46
CA ARG A 192 -7.40 -16.83 10.42
C ARG A 192 -6.60 -16.68 11.70
N ARG A 193 -6.06 -17.78 12.25
CA ARG A 193 -5.19 -17.73 13.45
C ARG A 193 -3.94 -16.92 13.19
N THR A 194 -3.27 -17.16 12.06
CA THR A 194 -2.07 -16.44 11.66
C THR A 194 -2.38 -14.96 11.41
N GLU A 195 -3.47 -14.66 10.69
CA GLU A 195 -3.93 -13.29 10.45
C GLU A 195 -4.13 -12.51 11.77
N SER A 196 -4.84 -13.13 12.72
CA SER A 196 -5.07 -12.52 14.04
C SER A 196 -3.79 -12.33 14.86
N ALA A 197 -2.83 -13.24 14.74
CA ALA A 197 -1.52 -13.12 15.40
C ALA A 197 -0.71 -11.95 14.82
N LEU A 198 -0.66 -11.81 13.49
CA LEU A 198 0.01 -10.68 12.82
C LEU A 198 -0.63 -9.33 13.18
N LEU A 199 -1.94 -9.27 13.24
CA LEU A 199 -2.63 -8.04 13.64
C LEU A 199 -2.34 -7.66 15.10
N ARG A 200 -2.34 -8.64 16.02
CA ARG A 200 -1.96 -8.40 17.41
C ARG A 200 -0.51 -7.91 17.55
N SER A 201 0.41 -8.50 16.81
CA SER A 201 1.82 -8.09 16.78
C SER A 201 1.95 -6.62 16.36
N LEU A 202 1.30 -6.22 15.27
CA LEU A 202 1.33 -4.82 14.80
C LEU A 202 0.68 -3.84 15.79
N ARG A 203 -0.42 -4.22 16.44
CA ARG A 203 -1.10 -3.35 17.42
C ARG A 203 -0.31 -3.13 18.70
N ARG A 204 0.53 -4.10 19.09
CA ARG A 204 1.39 -4.02 20.29
C ARG A 204 2.76 -3.43 20.00
N ASP A 205 3.07 -3.16 18.75
CA ASP A 205 4.37 -2.60 18.38
C ASP A 205 4.55 -1.18 18.95
N PRO A 206 5.58 -0.93 19.78
CA PRO A 206 5.77 0.36 20.44
C PRO A 206 5.89 1.54 19.46
N LEU A 207 6.47 1.31 18.28
CA LEU A 207 6.59 2.33 17.24
C LEU A 207 5.24 2.80 16.68
N LEU A 208 4.21 1.94 16.75
CA LEU A 208 2.92 2.18 16.12
C LEU A 208 1.80 2.48 17.13
N ALA A 209 1.89 1.93 18.35
CA ALA A 209 0.78 1.82 19.28
C ALA A 209 0.10 3.16 19.58
N GLU A 210 0.85 4.18 19.98
CA GLU A 210 0.30 5.48 20.34
C GLU A 210 -0.32 6.22 19.14
N ARG A 211 0.35 6.19 17.99
CA ARG A 211 -0.16 6.81 16.76
C ARG A 211 -1.44 6.12 16.29
N VAL A 212 -1.47 4.79 16.33
CA VAL A 212 -2.66 3.99 15.98
C VAL A 212 -3.80 4.25 16.96
N LYS A 213 -3.54 4.33 18.26
CA LYS A 213 -4.52 4.63 19.30
C LYS A 213 -5.20 5.99 19.07
N ARG A 214 -4.41 7.04 18.77
CA ARG A 214 -4.95 8.36 18.43
C ARG A 214 -5.85 8.33 17.20
N LEU A 215 -5.43 7.66 16.14
CA LEU A 215 -6.23 7.55 14.91
C LEU A 215 -7.54 6.78 15.11
N MET A 216 -7.54 5.79 15.99
CA MET A 216 -8.75 5.02 16.32
C MET A 216 -9.77 5.82 17.14
N SER A 217 -9.46 7.02 17.62
CA SER A 217 -10.47 7.91 18.21
C SER A 217 -11.44 8.47 17.18
N ILE A 218 -11.11 8.42 15.90
CA ILE A 218 -12.01 8.87 14.81
C ILE A 218 -13.08 7.80 14.59
N PRO A 219 -14.39 8.17 14.61
CA PRO A 219 -15.47 7.25 14.31
C PRO A 219 -15.28 6.51 12.97
N ALA A 220 -15.59 5.21 12.94
CA ALA A 220 -15.39 4.30 11.83
C ALA A 220 -13.90 3.95 11.50
N VAL A 221 -12.93 4.52 12.20
CA VAL A 221 -11.52 4.16 12.03
C VAL A 221 -11.14 3.04 12.99
N GLY A 222 -11.19 1.80 12.49
CA GLY A 222 -10.75 0.63 13.23
C GLY A 222 -9.22 0.40 13.14
N PRO A 223 -8.70 -0.62 13.86
CA PRO A 223 -7.26 -0.89 13.90
C PRO A 223 -6.63 -1.16 12.53
N ILE A 224 -7.36 -1.78 11.62
CA ILE A 224 -6.87 -2.06 10.24
C ILE A 224 -6.71 -0.74 9.47
N THR A 225 -7.69 0.15 9.53
CA THR A 225 -7.64 1.46 8.87
C THR A 225 -6.52 2.31 9.44
N ALA A 226 -6.38 2.38 10.76
CA ALA A 226 -5.31 3.13 11.43
C ALA A 226 -3.91 2.58 11.10
N LEU A 227 -3.70 1.25 11.18
CA LEU A 227 -2.43 0.62 10.82
C LEU A 227 -2.09 0.83 9.34
N THR A 228 -3.09 0.72 8.45
CA THR A 228 -2.87 0.96 7.02
C THR A 228 -2.49 2.41 6.77
N TRP A 229 -3.15 3.36 7.43
CA TRP A 229 -2.79 4.78 7.35
C TRP A 229 -1.33 5.01 7.78
N VAL A 230 -0.95 4.58 8.97
CA VAL A 230 0.40 4.78 9.52
C VAL A 230 1.47 4.14 8.64
N LEU A 231 1.24 2.91 8.19
CA LEU A 231 2.26 2.12 7.49
C LEU A 231 2.35 2.45 6.00
N GLU A 232 1.24 2.73 5.32
CA GLU A 232 1.24 3.01 3.89
C GLU A 232 1.49 4.50 3.59
N LEU A 233 0.96 5.42 4.40
CA LEU A 233 1.22 6.84 4.24
C LEU A 233 2.63 7.22 4.70
N GLY A 234 3.07 6.65 5.84
CA GLY A 234 4.37 6.94 6.44
C GLY A 234 4.39 8.31 7.14
N ASP A 235 5.39 9.14 6.83
CA ASP A 235 5.48 10.50 7.36
C ASP A 235 4.44 11.42 6.70
N VAL A 236 3.53 11.96 7.53
CA VAL A 236 2.48 12.88 7.07
C VAL A 236 3.01 14.29 6.77
N LYS A 237 4.16 14.66 7.36
CA LYS A 237 4.77 15.99 7.19
C LYS A 237 5.32 16.20 5.77
N ARG A 238 5.58 15.12 5.04
CA ARG A 238 6.02 15.17 3.63
C ARG A 238 4.97 15.70 2.66
N PHE A 239 3.73 15.79 3.06
CA PHE A 239 2.67 16.34 2.23
C PHE A 239 2.42 17.80 2.60
N PRO A 240 2.50 18.76 1.67
CA PRO A 240 2.31 20.19 1.98
C PRO A 240 0.86 20.51 2.34
N SER A 241 -0.11 19.79 1.78
CA SER A 241 -1.54 20.03 2.00
C SER A 241 -2.36 18.72 1.95
N ILE A 242 -3.67 18.80 2.15
CA ILE A 242 -4.57 17.65 2.08
C ILE A 242 -4.76 17.11 0.65
N LYS A 243 -4.67 17.95 -0.40
CA LYS A 243 -4.92 17.55 -1.79
C LYS A 243 -3.99 16.42 -2.26
N PRO A 244 -2.65 16.50 -2.07
CA PRO A 244 -1.74 15.39 -2.36
C PRO A 244 -2.04 14.12 -1.56
N VAL A 245 -2.51 14.22 -0.31
CA VAL A 245 -2.88 13.06 0.50
C VAL A 245 -4.08 12.34 -0.10
N ILE A 246 -5.13 13.09 -0.46
CA ILE A 246 -6.33 12.55 -1.13
C ILE A 246 -5.95 11.85 -2.44
N SER A 247 -5.07 12.48 -3.23
CA SER A 247 -4.55 11.90 -4.48
C SER A 247 -3.77 10.60 -4.21
N TYR A 248 -2.86 10.61 -3.24
CA TYR A 248 -2.08 9.43 -2.85
C TYR A 248 -2.98 8.28 -2.37
N CYS A 249 -4.06 8.59 -1.65
CA CYS A 249 -5.08 7.63 -1.23
C CYS A 249 -5.97 7.13 -2.40
N GLY A 250 -5.86 7.72 -3.59
CA GLY A 250 -6.65 7.33 -4.76
C GLY A 250 -8.13 7.71 -4.66
N LEU A 251 -8.44 8.83 -4.04
CA LEU A 251 -9.81 9.30 -3.83
C LEU A 251 -10.19 10.48 -4.76
N CYS A 252 -9.38 10.79 -5.75
CA CYS A 252 -9.69 11.79 -6.78
C CYS A 252 -9.76 11.16 -8.18
N SER A 253 -10.53 11.80 -9.07
CA SER A 253 -10.50 11.51 -10.50
C SER A 253 -9.18 12.01 -11.10
N SER A 254 -8.75 11.43 -12.21
CA SER A 254 -7.79 12.10 -13.08
C SER A 254 -8.53 13.10 -13.98
N GLU A 255 -7.80 14.07 -14.47
CA GLU A 255 -8.26 15.06 -15.42
C GLU A 255 -7.49 14.86 -16.72
N ASP A 256 -8.22 14.84 -17.83
CA ASP A 256 -7.67 14.76 -19.17
C ASP A 256 -8.26 15.96 -19.93
N SER A 257 -7.56 17.09 -19.82
CA SER A 257 -8.01 18.36 -20.40
C SER A 257 -7.14 18.69 -21.60
N SER A 258 -7.77 18.95 -22.74
CA SER A 258 -7.11 19.44 -23.95
C SER A 258 -7.92 20.56 -24.59
N ALA A 259 -7.26 21.56 -25.15
CA ALA A 259 -7.86 22.68 -25.87
C ALA A 259 -9.00 23.39 -25.11
N GLY A 260 -8.86 23.56 -23.78
CA GLY A 260 -9.87 24.23 -22.95
C GLY A 260 -11.07 23.36 -22.52
N ILE A 261 -11.14 22.11 -22.99
CA ILE A 261 -12.21 21.18 -22.63
C ILE A 261 -11.73 20.32 -21.45
N ALA A 262 -12.31 20.54 -20.27
CA ALA A 262 -12.03 19.74 -19.09
C ALA A 262 -12.81 18.42 -19.11
N LYS A 263 -12.10 17.29 -19.28
CA LYS A 263 -12.69 15.94 -19.21
C LYS A 263 -12.26 15.27 -17.91
N ARG A 264 -13.19 15.12 -16.96
CA ARG A 264 -12.96 14.34 -15.75
C ARG A 264 -13.14 12.86 -16.03
N THR A 265 -12.14 12.08 -15.67
CA THR A 265 -12.16 10.63 -15.78
C THR A 265 -12.63 9.97 -14.49
N PRO A 266 -12.90 8.65 -14.47
CA PRO A 266 -13.06 7.89 -13.23
C PRO A 266 -11.84 8.03 -12.30
N ILE A 267 -11.92 7.43 -11.12
CA ILE A 267 -10.84 7.44 -10.11
C ILE A 267 -9.50 7.06 -10.75
N SER A 268 -8.48 7.89 -10.49
CA SER A 268 -7.12 7.73 -11.00
C SER A 268 -6.54 6.33 -10.71
N LYS A 269 -5.89 5.72 -11.72
CA LYS A 269 -5.24 4.41 -11.59
C LYS A 269 -3.95 4.44 -10.76
N PRO A 270 -3.05 5.44 -10.89
CA PRO A 270 -1.92 5.62 -9.97
C PRO A 270 -2.42 5.98 -8.56
N ARG A 271 -2.31 5.04 -7.62
CA ARG A 271 -2.83 5.20 -6.26
C ARG A 271 -2.30 4.14 -5.29
N ASN A 272 -2.35 4.41 -3.99
CA ASN A 272 -2.18 3.39 -2.97
C ASN A 272 -3.48 2.60 -2.75
N ARG A 273 -3.57 1.40 -3.34
CA ARG A 273 -4.78 0.55 -3.26
C ARG A 273 -5.11 0.12 -1.83
N HIS A 274 -4.11 -0.03 -0.96
CA HIS A 274 -4.35 -0.43 0.43
C HIS A 274 -5.08 0.67 1.20
N LEU A 275 -4.64 1.92 1.06
CA LEU A 275 -5.32 3.07 1.65
C LEU A 275 -6.72 3.25 1.08
N GLN A 276 -6.87 3.21 -0.24
CA GLN A 276 -8.17 3.34 -0.88
C GLN A 276 -9.18 2.34 -0.33
N THR A 277 -8.82 1.05 -0.26
CA THR A 277 -9.71 -0.01 0.20
C THR A 277 -10.22 0.27 1.62
N VAL A 278 -9.32 0.48 2.57
CA VAL A 278 -9.72 0.66 3.98
C VAL A 278 -10.48 1.97 4.23
N LEU A 279 -10.18 3.01 3.45
CA LEU A 279 -10.89 4.31 3.56
C LEU A 279 -12.30 4.23 2.98
N VAL A 280 -12.50 3.51 1.88
CA VAL A 280 -13.83 3.28 1.31
C VAL A 280 -14.66 2.38 2.22
N GLU A 281 -14.09 1.32 2.79
CA GLU A 281 -14.75 0.47 3.79
C GLU A 281 -15.17 1.28 5.03
N ALA A 282 -14.27 2.10 5.58
CA ALA A 282 -14.60 2.99 6.69
C ALA A 282 -15.69 4.01 6.33
N ALA A 283 -15.67 4.54 5.10
CA ALA A 283 -16.64 5.51 4.62
C ALA A 283 -18.07 4.94 4.49
N HIS A 284 -18.23 3.63 4.30
CA HIS A 284 -19.54 2.96 4.34
C HIS A 284 -20.12 2.88 5.76
N LEU A 285 -19.27 2.86 6.78
CA LEU A 285 -19.69 2.77 8.18
C LEU A 285 -19.84 4.15 8.83
N ALA A 286 -19.03 5.12 8.44
CA ALA A 286 -18.92 6.42 9.07
C ALA A 286 -20.25 7.21 9.20
N PRO A 287 -21.16 7.19 8.21
CA PRO A 287 -22.46 7.86 8.33
C PRO A 287 -23.34 7.37 9.48
N ARG A 288 -23.14 6.12 9.92
CA ARG A 288 -23.89 5.53 11.05
C ARG A 288 -23.31 5.93 12.42
N LEU A 289 -22.11 6.48 12.44
CA LEU A 289 -21.33 6.70 13.66
C LEU A 289 -21.00 8.19 13.90
N HIS A 290 -21.26 9.05 12.91
CA HIS A 290 -20.91 10.47 12.98
C HIS A 290 -21.97 11.34 12.27
N PRO A 291 -22.72 12.19 12.98
CA PRO A 291 -23.82 12.98 12.41
C PRO A 291 -23.41 13.86 11.22
N ASP A 292 -22.31 14.62 11.34
CA ASP A 292 -21.85 15.50 10.25
C ASP A 292 -21.46 14.72 8.98
N VAL A 293 -20.98 13.50 9.18
CA VAL A 293 -20.63 12.61 8.05
C VAL A 293 -21.90 12.02 7.43
N ALA A 294 -22.96 11.78 8.23
CA ALA A 294 -24.27 11.38 7.73
C ALA A 294 -24.87 12.47 6.85
N LEU A 295 -24.89 13.71 7.33
CA LEU A 295 -25.38 14.88 6.57
C LEU A 295 -24.61 15.07 5.26
N LEU A 296 -23.28 14.94 5.30
CA LEU A 296 -22.45 15.00 4.09
C LEU A 296 -22.82 13.88 3.10
N TYR A 297 -22.99 12.64 3.60
CA TYR A 297 -23.37 11.51 2.76
C TYR A 297 -24.73 11.74 2.09
N GLU A 298 -25.74 12.14 2.84
CA GLU A 298 -27.09 12.40 2.34
C GLU A 298 -27.12 13.51 1.29
N LYS A 299 -26.47 14.65 1.57
CA LYS A 299 -26.32 15.77 0.61
C LYS A 299 -25.69 15.34 -0.71
N GLU A 300 -24.66 14.50 -0.66
CA GLU A 300 -24.02 14.01 -1.88
C GLU A 300 -24.80 12.88 -2.57
N ALA A 301 -25.53 12.05 -1.82
CA ALA A 301 -26.39 11.00 -2.35
C ALA A 301 -27.61 11.55 -3.10
N GLN A 302 -28.18 12.66 -2.66
CA GLN A 302 -29.29 13.38 -3.33
C GLN A 302 -28.92 13.86 -4.74
N LYS A 303 -27.61 14.01 -5.04
CA LYS A 303 -27.11 14.31 -6.39
C LYS A 303 -27.12 13.09 -7.34
N GLY A 304 -27.73 11.97 -6.92
CA GLY A 304 -28.03 10.80 -7.73
C GLY A 304 -26.96 9.70 -7.77
N ASN A 305 -25.86 9.80 -7.00
CA ASN A 305 -24.80 8.76 -7.04
C ASN A 305 -24.22 8.42 -5.66
N ARG A 306 -24.65 7.29 -5.11
CA ARG A 306 -24.19 6.78 -3.80
C ARG A 306 -22.68 6.52 -3.73
N ASN A 307 -22.05 6.10 -4.82
CA ASN A 307 -20.60 5.90 -4.83
C ASN A 307 -19.84 7.23 -4.70
N ARG A 308 -20.36 8.31 -5.29
CA ARG A 308 -19.80 9.66 -5.10
C ARG A 308 -19.94 10.13 -3.66
N ALA A 309 -21.09 9.86 -3.03
CA ALA A 309 -21.33 10.16 -1.61
C ALA A 309 -20.31 9.40 -0.73
N THR A 310 -20.11 8.10 -0.95
CA THR A 310 -19.08 7.33 -0.23
C THR A 310 -17.67 7.91 -0.42
N LEU A 311 -17.32 8.35 -1.63
CA LEU A 311 -16.02 8.98 -1.87
C LEU A 311 -15.88 10.36 -1.21
N ALA A 312 -16.95 11.12 -1.09
CA ALA A 312 -16.97 12.40 -0.33
C ALA A 312 -16.71 12.14 1.15
N VAL A 313 -17.37 11.14 1.72
CA VAL A 313 -17.12 10.69 3.10
C VAL A 313 -15.68 10.20 3.27
N ALA A 314 -15.15 9.39 2.35
CA ALA A 314 -13.77 8.92 2.43
C ALA A 314 -12.76 10.09 2.44
N ARG A 315 -12.99 11.14 1.63
CA ARG A 315 -12.16 12.37 1.65
C ARG A 315 -12.28 13.12 2.99
N LYS A 316 -13.48 13.18 3.60
CA LYS A 316 -13.67 13.77 4.92
C LYS A 316 -12.91 12.97 5.99
N LEU A 317 -12.93 11.62 5.92
CA LEU A 317 -12.13 10.78 6.82
C LEU A 317 -10.64 11.02 6.64
N VAL A 318 -10.14 11.23 5.41
CA VAL A 318 -8.73 11.62 5.17
C VAL A 318 -8.40 12.94 5.87
N ALA A 319 -9.32 13.93 5.86
CA ALA A 319 -9.11 15.19 6.56
C ALA A 319 -9.00 14.98 8.07
N TYR A 320 -9.86 14.16 8.67
CA TYR A 320 -9.80 13.84 10.08
C TYR A 320 -8.53 13.07 10.45
N LEU A 321 -8.18 12.02 9.68
CA LEU A 321 -6.97 11.25 9.88
C LEU A 321 -5.72 12.14 9.82
N LEU A 322 -5.64 13.03 8.83
CA LEU A 322 -4.52 13.94 8.67
C LEU A 322 -4.43 14.96 9.81
N ALA A 323 -5.56 15.51 10.26
CA ALA A 323 -5.60 16.47 11.36
C ALA A 323 -5.17 15.84 12.69
N VAL A 324 -5.68 14.64 13.01
CA VAL A 324 -5.29 13.88 14.20
C VAL A 324 -3.84 13.50 14.18
N ASP A 325 -3.34 13.03 13.04
CA ASP A 325 -1.98 12.54 12.88
C ASP A 325 -0.94 13.67 12.91
N ARG A 326 -1.21 14.80 12.27
CA ARG A 326 -0.34 15.99 12.30
C ARG A 326 -0.36 16.71 13.65
N GLY A 327 -1.55 16.79 14.26
CA GLY A 327 -1.74 17.45 15.54
C GLY A 327 -1.34 16.61 16.75
N GLU A 328 -1.00 15.35 16.53
CA GLU A 328 -0.65 14.39 17.58
C GLU A 328 -1.64 14.31 18.75
N ARG A 329 -2.93 14.54 18.46
CA ARG A 329 -4.03 14.62 19.42
C ARG A 329 -5.13 13.62 19.11
N ILE A 330 -6.02 13.37 20.07
CA ILE A 330 -7.23 12.57 19.85
C ILE A 330 -8.27 13.37 19.08
N PHE A 331 -9.15 12.67 18.35
CA PHE A 331 -10.30 13.27 17.70
C PHE A 331 -11.37 13.61 18.75
N VAL A 332 -11.86 14.84 18.72
CA VAL A 332 -12.95 15.30 19.56
C VAL A 332 -14.09 15.69 18.64
N MET A 333 -15.27 15.10 18.88
CA MET A 333 -16.49 15.55 18.19
C MET A 333 -16.97 16.87 18.79
N ASP A 334 -17.16 17.86 17.94
CA ASP A 334 -17.79 19.09 18.35
C ASP A 334 -19.33 18.90 18.35
N HIS A 335 -19.92 18.78 19.53
CA HIS A 335 -21.36 18.58 19.68
C HIS A 335 -22.15 19.89 19.61
N SER A 336 -21.48 21.03 19.42
CA SER A 336 -22.12 22.36 19.49
C SER A 336 -23.03 22.69 18.29
N GLN A 337 -22.96 21.94 17.18
CA GLN A 337 -23.80 22.16 15.99
C GLN A 337 -25.04 21.26 15.87
N ALA A 338 -25.26 20.35 16.82
CA ALA A 338 -26.44 19.45 16.81
C ALA A 338 -27.67 20.04 17.52
N ALA A 339 -27.59 21.28 18.00
CA ALA A 339 -28.65 21.96 18.76
C ALA A 339 -29.11 23.29 18.12
N ALA A 340 -29.00 23.42 16.81
CA ALA A 340 -29.56 24.59 16.09
C ALA A 340 -30.39 24.14 14.89
#